data_5474bad686940d63a824691208a99bd3
#
_entry.id   5474bad686940d63a824691208a99bd3
#
_cell.length_a   1.000
_cell.length_b   1.000
_cell.length_c   1.000
_cell.angle_alpha   90.00
_cell.angle_beta   90.00
_cell.angle_gamma   90.00
#
_symmetry.space_group_name_H-M   'P 1'
#
loop_
_entity.id
_entity.type
_entity.pdbx_description
1 polymer ?
#
loop_
_entity_poly.entity_id
_entity_poly.type
_entity_poly.pdbx_seq_one_letter_code
_entity_poly.pdbx_strand_id
1 'polypeptide(L)'
;MTSWDSKALSFINQTSRWDKEKHIASFLTFSINLLKSLLHADITLQIEFQDEFTARVKNASPEYLEDMVLEPEPIKKMLYSHAFKTIYWPTIPPPNHNVLKDLLQAFSSSVIIPLHTEPANSMILLGWSEPVEMSPSFQECIETMRLRLKEIITHSQQHSHFQRVAARFSAIMHAMPHAIIFINNDGYSGWVNQPAAELLELSGAGEQLPAILSDAMMQLRNRAVNAAEIYQEAMQLFSSPANVITNWEWKFAYPEEKRYNVICMPVSSQQVSGRLWIFEVI
;
A
#
# COMPACT_ATOMS: atom_id res chain seq x y z
N MET A 1 -36.88 -12.50 10.94
CA MET A 1 -35.61 -11.95 11.42
C MET A 1 -34.46 -12.59 10.61
N THR A 2 -33.63 -11.82 9.96
CA THR A 2 -32.44 -12.35 9.28
C THR A 2 -31.48 -12.89 10.32
N SER A 3 -30.96 -14.11 10.12
CA SER A 3 -29.97 -14.72 11.03
C SER A 3 -28.68 -13.88 11.08
N TRP A 4 -27.90 -13.97 12.15
CA TRP A 4 -26.60 -13.30 12.27
C TRP A 4 -25.65 -13.72 11.17
N ASP A 5 -25.71 -14.97 10.72
CA ASP A 5 -24.94 -15.50 9.58
C ASP A 5 -25.25 -14.76 8.29
N SER A 6 -26.54 -14.49 8.03
CA SER A 6 -26.96 -13.71 6.85
C SER A 6 -26.41 -12.29 6.87
N LYS A 7 -26.33 -11.66 8.05
CA LYS A 7 -25.75 -10.32 8.23
C LYS A 7 -24.25 -10.33 8.01
N ALA A 8 -23.54 -11.32 8.54
CA ALA A 8 -22.09 -11.51 8.31
C ALA A 8 -21.79 -11.71 6.81
N LEU A 9 -22.56 -12.58 6.14
CA LEU A 9 -22.42 -12.82 4.70
C LEU A 9 -22.73 -11.56 3.88
N SER A 10 -23.74 -10.81 4.25
CA SER A 10 -24.06 -9.52 3.61
C SER A 10 -22.93 -8.53 3.73
N PHE A 11 -22.31 -8.43 4.92
CA PHE A 11 -21.14 -7.58 5.15
C PHE A 11 -19.96 -7.98 4.26
N ILE A 12 -19.61 -9.26 4.21
CA ILE A 12 -18.54 -9.78 3.34
C ILE A 12 -18.82 -9.43 1.87
N ASN A 13 -20.02 -9.73 1.39
CA ASN A 13 -20.39 -9.50 -0.01
C ASN A 13 -20.33 -8.02 -0.39
N GLN A 14 -20.82 -7.12 0.45
CA GLN A 14 -20.80 -5.69 0.17
C GLN A 14 -19.39 -5.11 0.24
N THR A 15 -18.57 -5.55 1.20
CA THR A 15 -17.17 -5.12 1.31
C THR A 15 -16.27 -5.74 0.24
N SER A 16 -16.63 -6.88 -0.35
CA SER A 16 -15.88 -7.51 -1.46
C SER A 16 -16.06 -6.79 -2.79
N ARG A 17 -17.14 -6.04 -2.94
CA ARG A 17 -17.42 -5.22 -4.15
C ARG A 17 -16.71 -3.85 -4.11
N TRP A 18 -15.99 -3.56 -3.02
CA TRP A 18 -15.27 -2.31 -2.90
C TRP A 18 -14.11 -2.27 -3.90
N ASP A 19 -14.04 -1.17 -4.64
CA ASP A 19 -13.00 -0.92 -5.60
C ASP A 19 -11.67 -0.64 -4.89
N LYS A 20 -10.63 -1.41 -5.23
CA LYS A 20 -9.29 -1.32 -4.60
C LYS A 20 -8.58 0.00 -4.87
N GLU A 21 -9.02 0.77 -5.87
CA GLU A 21 -8.47 2.09 -6.21
C GLU A 21 -8.98 3.21 -5.31
N LYS A 22 -10.05 2.98 -4.56
CA LYS A 22 -10.59 3.97 -3.63
C LYS A 22 -9.78 4.04 -2.33
N HIS A 23 -9.68 5.25 -1.79
CA HIS A 23 -8.95 5.49 -0.54
C HIS A 23 -9.49 4.65 0.61
N ILE A 24 -8.60 4.09 1.42
CA ILE A 24 -8.93 3.26 2.59
C ILE A 24 -9.84 4.00 3.59
N ALA A 25 -9.68 5.32 3.75
CA ALA A 25 -10.53 6.13 4.60
C ALA A 25 -12.00 6.06 4.19
N SER A 26 -12.30 6.21 2.89
CA SER A 26 -13.67 6.09 2.35
C SER A 26 -14.24 4.68 2.53
N PHE A 27 -13.37 3.66 2.41
CA PHE A 27 -13.77 2.28 2.70
C PHE A 27 -14.13 2.08 4.16
N LEU A 28 -13.34 2.62 5.09
CA LEU A 28 -13.61 2.50 6.52
C LEU A 28 -14.90 3.21 6.90
N THR A 29 -15.14 4.42 6.40
CA THR A 29 -16.41 5.14 6.60
C THR A 29 -17.60 4.32 6.09
N PHE A 30 -17.50 3.77 4.87
CA PHE A 30 -18.52 2.89 4.31
C PHE A 30 -18.76 1.66 5.20
N SER A 31 -17.68 0.99 5.62
CA SER A 31 -17.76 -0.23 6.43
C SER A 31 -18.36 0.01 7.81
N ILE A 32 -18.06 1.15 8.44
CA ILE A 32 -18.63 1.56 9.73
C ILE A 32 -20.12 1.82 9.61
N ASN A 33 -20.53 2.54 8.56
CA ASN A 33 -21.96 2.78 8.31
C ASN A 33 -22.71 1.47 7.99
N LEU A 34 -22.06 0.55 7.27
CA LEU A 34 -22.61 -0.77 7.00
C LEU A 34 -22.74 -1.62 8.27
N LEU A 35 -21.72 -1.61 9.15
CA LEU A 35 -21.80 -2.25 10.46
C LEU A 35 -22.99 -1.72 11.27
N LYS A 36 -23.10 -0.39 11.38
CA LYS A 36 -24.22 0.26 12.07
C LYS A 36 -25.57 -0.22 11.54
N SER A 37 -25.71 -0.20 10.22
CA SER A 37 -26.98 -0.59 9.56
C SER A 37 -27.33 -2.07 9.78
N LEU A 38 -26.37 -2.98 9.59
CA LEU A 38 -26.59 -4.42 9.72
C LEU A 38 -26.81 -4.85 11.17
N LEU A 39 -26.13 -4.22 12.11
CA LEU A 39 -26.22 -4.56 13.52
C LEU A 39 -27.28 -3.74 14.27
N HIS A 40 -27.89 -2.75 13.60
CA HIS A 40 -28.84 -1.80 14.21
C HIS A 40 -28.26 -1.11 15.44
N ALA A 41 -26.96 -0.71 15.38
CA ALA A 41 -26.34 0.03 16.46
C ALA A 41 -26.78 1.50 16.44
N ASP A 42 -26.99 2.08 17.60
CA ASP A 42 -27.36 3.49 17.74
C ASP A 42 -26.16 4.41 17.56
N ILE A 43 -25.00 3.98 18.06
CA ILE A 43 -23.73 4.67 17.90
C ILE A 43 -22.66 3.77 17.31
N THR A 44 -21.82 4.34 16.48
CA THR A 44 -20.62 3.69 15.97
C THR A 44 -19.48 4.70 15.92
N LEU A 45 -18.35 4.37 16.52
CA LEU A 45 -17.14 5.21 16.52
C LEU A 45 -15.95 4.39 16.03
N GLN A 46 -15.17 4.96 15.12
CA GLN A 46 -13.81 4.51 14.86
C GLN A 46 -12.83 5.40 15.61
N ILE A 47 -12.07 4.82 16.50
CA ILE A 47 -11.06 5.50 17.31
C ILE A 47 -9.69 5.07 16.83
N GLU A 48 -8.86 6.04 16.46
CA GLU A 48 -7.47 5.83 16.02
C GLU A 48 -6.50 6.37 17.06
N PHE A 49 -5.49 5.57 17.40
CA PHE A 49 -4.41 5.96 18.29
C PHE A 49 -3.30 6.60 17.47
N GLN A 50 -3.16 7.92 17.58
CA GLN A 50 -2.19 8.70 16.80
C GLN A 50 -0.77 8.58 17.38
N ASP A 51 -0.68 8.64 18.71
CA ASP A 51 0.57 8.54 19.46
C ASP A 51 0.32 7.99 20.89
N GLU A 52 1.28 8.16 21.79
CA GLU A 52 1.14 7.74 23.18
C GLU A 52 0.15 8.58 23.98
N PHE A 53 -0.12 9.81 23.54
CA PHE A 53 -0.88 10.81 24.29
C PHE A 53 -2.23 11.14 23.68
N THR A 54 -2.45 10.76 22.41
CA THR A 54 -3.63 11.20 21.64
C THR A 54 -4.32 10.05 20.94
N ALA A 55 -5.61 9.89 21.21
CA ALA A 55 -6.53 9.10 20.42
C ALA A 55 -7.61 10.02 19.85
N ARG A 56 -8.06 9.76 18.64
CA ARG A 56 -9.05 10.60 17.95
C ARG A 56 -10.14 9.76 17.32
N VAL A 57 -11.36 10.24 17.38
CA VAL A 57 -12.49 9.68 16.61
C VAL A 57 -12.36 10.13 15.18
N LYS A 58 -12.18 9.18 14.27
CA LYS A 58 -11.97 9.45 12.83
C LYS A 58 -13.24 9.35 12.02
N ASN A 59 -14.10 8.42 12.37
CA ASN A 59 -15.40 8.25 11.77
C ASN A 59 -16.40 8.03 12.90
N ALA A 60 -17.51 8.71 12.84
CA ALA A 60 -18.56 8.59 13.84
C ALA A 60 -19.94 8.56 13.21
N SER A 61 -20.84 7.87 13.87
CA SER A 61 -22.25 8.04 13.64
C SER A 61 -22.94 8.04 15.00
N PRO A 62 -23.44 9.19 15.45
CA PRO A 62 -23.65 10.46 14.71
C PRO A 62 -22.34 11.25 14.46
N GLU A 63 -22.30 12.01 13.35
CA GLU A 63 -21.12 12.73 12.83
C GLU A 63 -20.56 13.79 13.79
N TYR A 64 -21.40 14.39 14.65
CA TYR A 64 -20.92 15.44 15.59
C TYR A 64 -19.87 14.94 16.60
N LEU A 65 -19.65 13.62 16.68
CA LEU A 65 -18.60 13.01 17.49
C LEU A 65 -17.27 12.86 16.74
N GLU A 66 -17.23 13.17 15.46
CA GLU A 66 -15.97 13.16 14.72
C GLU A 66 -14.99 14.19 15.26
N ASP A 67 -13.72 13.88 15.11
CA ASP A 67 -12.60 14.67 15.63
C ASP A 67 -12.52 14.83 17.15
N MET A 68 -13.40 14.19 17.92
CA MET A 68 -13.31 14.16 19.37
C MET A 68 -11.96 13.56 19.79
N VAL A 69 -11.24 14.28 20.67
CA VAL A 69 -9.95 13.84 21.22
C VAL A 69 -10.20 13.09 22.53
N LEU A 70 -9.56 11.94 22.65
CA LEU A 70 -9.66 11.04 23.79
C LEU A 70 -8.28 10.79 24.41
N GLU A 71 -8.25 10.52 25.71
CA GLU A 71 -7.04 10.03 26.38
C GLU A 71 -6.83 8.55 26.02
N PRO A 72 -5.70 8.18 25.37
CA PRO A 72 -5.49 6.83 24.88
C PRO A 72 -5.18 5.83 25.99
N GLU A 73 -4.54 6.24 27.07
CA GLU A 73 -4.02 5.36 28.13
C GLU A 73 -5.10 4.45 28.74
N PRO A 74 -6.26 4.95 29.20
CA PRO A 74 -7.30 4.10 29.74
C PRO A 74 -7.87 3.11 28.74
N ILE A 75 -7.93 3.51 27.46
CA ILE A 75 -8.45 2.67 26.36
C ILE A 75 -7.43 1.58 26.03
N LYS A 76 -6.16 1.93 25.87
CA LYS A 76 -5.08 0.98 25.63
C LYS A 76 -4.99 -0.05 26.76
N LYS A 77 -5.00 0.39 28.01
CA LYS A 77 -4.98 -0.50 29.18
C LYS A 77 -6.13 -1.51 29.16
N MET A 78 -7.32 -1.08 28.79
CA MET A 78 -8.48 -1.95 28.60
C MET A 78 -8.25 -2.98 27.49
N LEU A 79 -7.74 -2.55 26.30
CA LEU A 79 -7.44 -3.43 25.18
C LEU A 79 -6.35 -4.45 25.56
N TYR A 80 -5.30 -4.03 26.24
CA TYR A 80 -4.24 -4.93 26.75
C TYR A 80 -4.78 -5.97 27.72
N SER A 81 -5.64 -5.56 28.68
CA SER A 81 -6.21 -6.49 29.65
C SER A 81 -7.10 -7.57 29.01
N HIS A 82 -7.64 -7.30 27.83
CA HIS A 82 -8.43 -8.24 27.03
C HIS A 82 -7.63 -8.91 25.90
N ALA A 83 -6.29 -8.79 25.90
CA ALA A 83 -5.40 -9.35 24.88
C ALA A 83 -5.82 -8.99 23.43
N PHE A 84 -6.29 -7.77 23.19
CA PHE A 84 -6.80 -7.27 21.91
C PHE A 84 -7.90 -8.13 21.26
N LYS A 85 -8.66 -8.86 22.09
CA LYS A 85 -9.88 -9.53 21.66
C LYS A 85 -11.06 -8.59 21.67
N THR A 86 -12.10 -8.92 20.94
CA THR A 86 -13.37 -8.19 20.98
C THR A 86 -13.93 -8.23 22.39
N ILE A 87 -14.36 -7.07 22.87
CA ILE A 87 -14.93 -6.91 24.20
C ILE A 87 -16.43 -6.76 24.06
N TYR A 88 -17.16 -7.60 24.76
CA TYR A 88 -18.62 -7.63 24.77
C TYR A 88 -19.13 -7.15 26.14
N TRP A 89 -19.88 -6.06 26.12
CA TRP A 89 -20.56 -5.53 27.30
C TRP A 89 -22.08 -5.62 27.13
N PRO A 90 -22.70 -6.73 27.55
CA PRO A 90 -24.17 -6.84 27.57
C PRO A 90 -24.78 -5.83 28.54
N THR A 91 -24.03 -5.42 29.56
CA THR A 91 -24.32 -4.30 30.46
C THR A 91 -23.03 -3.47 30.60
N ILE A 92 -23.13 -2.16 30.41
CA ILE A 92 -21.98 -1.28 30.47
C ILE A 92 -21.47 -1.15 31.91
N PRO A 93 -20.19 -1.41 32.17
CA PRO A 93 -19.65 -1.29 33.52
C PRO A 93 -19.66 0.17 33.99
N PRO A 94 -19.77 0.41 35.32
CA PRO A 94 -19.84 1.75 35.87
C PRO A 94 -18.62 2.59 35.49
N PRO A 95 -18.76 3.92 35.41
CA PRO A 95 -17.72 4.83 34.93
C PRO A 95 -16.51 4.85 35.87
N ASN A 96 -15.33 4.91 35.26
CA ASN A 96 -14.05 5.16 35.92
C ASN A 96 -13.45 6.42 35.31
N HIS A 97 -14.11 7.56 35.43
CA HIS A 97 -13.64 8.88 34.99
C HIS A 97 -12.97 8.91 33.58
N ASN A 98 -13.50 8.17 32.63
CA ASN A 98 -13.01 8.12 31.27
C ASN A 98 -14.09 8.63 30.33
N VAL A 99 -13.78 9.64 29.51
CA VAL A 99 -14.70 10.28 28.56
C VAL A 99 -15.43 9.25 27.68
N LEU A 100 -14.75 8.17 27.27
CA LEU A 100 -15.38 7.10 26.51
C LEU A 100 -16.47 6.37 27.29
N LYS A 101 -16.25 6.12 28.60
CA LYS A 101 -17.25 5.49 29.44
C LYS A 101 -18.39 6.42 29.77
N ASP A 102 -18.13 7.70 29.91
CA ASP A 102 -19.17 8.71 30.11
C ASP A 102 -20.10 8.77 28.89
N LEU A 103 -19.52 8.74 27.70
CA LEU A 103 -20.30 8.63 26.44
C LEU A 103 -21.13 7.35 26.42
N LEU A 104 -20.58 6.22 26.85
CA LEU A 104 -21.24 4.92 26.80
C LEU A 104 -22.36 4.77 27.86
N GLN A 105 -22.40 5.61 28.90
CA GLN A 105 -23.47 5.56 29.92
C GLN A 105 -24.87 5.80 29.35
N ALA A 106 -24.97 6.46 28.19
CA ALA A 106 -26.23 6.65 27.49
C ALA A 106 -26.75 5.36 26.81
N PHE A 107 -25.95 4.29 26.82
CA PHE A 107 -26.28 3.03 26.15
C PHE A 107 -26.43 1.87 27.14
N SER A 108 -27.22 0.87 26.79
CA SER A 108 -27.41 -0.32 27.61
C SER A 108 -26.34 -1.39 27.34
N SER A 109 -25.92 -1.52 26.09
CA SER A 109 -24.98 -2.53 25.65
C SER A 109 -23.92 -1.94 24.71
N SER A 110 -22.73 -2.52 24.69
CA SER A 110 -21.65 -2.09 23.79
C SER A 110 -20.76 -3.24 23.36
N VAL A 111 -20.18 -3.11 22.16
CA VAL A 111 -19.12 -3.99 21.65
C VAL A 111 -17.94 -3.14 21.20
N ILE A 112 -16.74 -3.54 21.62
CA ILE A 112 -15.49 -2.91 21.22
C ILE A 112 -14.70 -3.90 20.38
N ILE A 113 -14.42 -3.52 19.14
CA ILE A 113 -13.75 -4.34 18.15
C ILE A 113 -12.35 -3.77 17.91
N PRO A 114 -11.29 -4.36 18.47
CA PRO A 114 -9.93 -3.92 18.22
C PRO A 114 -9.52 -4.27 16.78
N LEU A 115 -8.97 -3.28 16.09
CA LEU A 115 -8.37 -3.42 14.77
C LEU A 115 -6.86 -3.20 14.93
N HIS A 116 -6.17 -4.22 15.45
CA HIS A 116 -4.72 -4.17 15.61
C HIS A 116 -4.05 -4.44 14.25
N THR A 117 -3.60 -3.36 13.61
CA THR A 117 -2.85 -3.41 12.35
C THR A 117 -1.69 -2.43 12.48
N GLU A 118 -0.46 -2.94 12.56
CA GLU A 118 0.70 -2.05 12.56
C GLU A 118 0.80 -1.27 11.24
N PRO A 119 1.16 0.03 11.24
CA PRO A 119 1.55 0.86 12.38
C PRO A 119 0.41 1.59 13.09
N ALA A 120 -0.82 1.50 12.60
CA ALA A 120 -1.96 2.24 13.15
C ALA A 120 -2.89 1.31 13.93
N ASN A 121 -2.84 1.40 15.25
CA ASN A 121 -3.81 0.74 16.10
C ASN A 121 -5.11 1.54 16.09
N SER A 122 -6.21 0.89 15.75
CA SER A 122 -7.54 1.48 15.82
C SER A 122 -8.52 0.51 16.45
N MET A 123 -9.68 1.02 16.84
CA MET A 123 -10.78 0.20 17.31
C MET A 123 -12.11 0.76 16.80
N ILE A 124 -13.10 -0.12 16.69
CA ILE A 124 -14.48 0.28 16.45
C ILE A 124 -15.28 0.03 17.72
N LEU A 125 -16.05 1.02 18.11
CA LEU A 125 -17.00 0.92 19.21
C LEU A 125 -18.42 0.96 18.63
N LEU A 126 -19.25 0.04 19.09
CA LEU A 126 -20.67 -0.04 18.79
C LEU A 126 -21.44 0.09 20.12
N GLY A 127 -22.55 0.82 20.11
CA GLY A 127 -23.42 0.95 21.28
C GLY A 127 -24.90 0.86 20.89
N TRP A 128 -25.69 0.33 21.83
CA TRP A 128 -27.15 0.18 21.70
C TRP A 128 -27.83 0.74 22.94
N SER A 129 -28.85 1.53 22.72
CA SER A 129 -29.70 2.10 23.79
C SER A 129 -30.57 1.03 24.46
N GLU A 130 -30.95 0.00 23.71
CA GLU A 130 -31.65 -1.18 24.25
C GLU A 130 -30.67 -2.33 24.48
N PRO A 131 -30.95 -3.22 25.46
CA PRO A 131 -30.13 -4.40 25.71
C PRO A 131 -30.10 -5.33 24.50
N VAL A 132 -28.90 -5.71 24.08
CA VAL A 132 -28.68 -6.67 22.98
C VAL A 132 -28.20 -7.99 23.54
N GLU A 133 -28.87 -9.08 23.14
CA GLU A 133 -28.43 -10.43 23.47
C GLU A 133 -27.17 -10.77 22.68
N MET A 134 -26.06 -10.92 23.41
CA MET A 134 -24.75 -11.25 22.82
C MET A 134 -24.56 -12.77 22.74
N SER A 135 -25.46 -13.43 22.01
CA SER A 135 -25.42 -14.88 21.77
C SER A 135 -24.14 -15.34 21.06
N PRO A 136 -23.79 -16.63 21.12
CA PRO A 136 -22.64 -17.14 20.38
C PRO A 136 -22.67 -16.81 18.87
N SER A 137 -23.84 -16.89 18.23
CA SER A 137 -23.98 -16.56 16.81
C SER A 137 -23.81 -15.04 16.53
N PHE A 138 -24.22 -14.17 17.45
CA PHE A 138 -23.91 -12.75 17.39
C PHE A 138 -22.39 -12.51 17.47
N GLN A 139 -21.71 -13.18 18.41
CA GLN A 139 -20.26 -13.05 18.59
C GLN A 139 -19.51 -13.55 17.34
N GLU A 140 -19.90 -14.67 16.74
CA GLU A 140 -19.33 -15.17 15.48
C GLU A 140 -19.54 -14.18 14.32
N CYS A 141 -20.71 -13.55 14.25
CA CYS A 141 -20.98 -12.50 13.27
C CYS A 141 -20.00 -11.32 13.42
N ILE A 142 -19.84 -10.81 14.64
CA ILE A 142 -18.90 -9.72 14.95
C ILE A 142 -17.46 -10.10 14.61
N GLU A 143 -17.02 -11.30 15.00
CA GLU A 143 -15.65 -11.77 14.71
C GLU A 143 -15.41 -11.94 13.19
N THR A 144 -16.40 -12.42 12.46
CA THR A 144 -16.34 -12.50 10.99
C THR A 144 -16.16 -11.11 10.36
N MET A 145 -16.94 -10.14 10.81
CA MET A 145 -16.83 -8.75 10.35
C MET A 145 -15.47 -8.14 10.74
N ARG A 146 -14.98 -8.38 11.95
CA ARG A 146 -13.66 -7.95 12.43
C ARG A 146 -12.53 -8.49 11.55
N LEU A 147 -12.53 -9.80 11.28
CA LEU A 147 -11.51 -10.43 10.45
C LEU A 147 -11.51 -9.86 9.04
N ARG A 148 -12.70 -9.63 8.47
CA ARG A 148 -12.82 -9.03 7.14
C ARG A 148 -12.28 -7.60 7.09
N LEU A 149 -12.60 -6.77 8.09
CA LEU A 149 -12.05 -5.42 8.20
C LEU A 149 -10.52 -5.44 8.31
N LYS A 150 -10.00 -6.29 9.19
CA LYS A 150 -8.56 -6.45 9.38
C LYS A 150 -7.86 -6.85 8.07
N GLU A 151 -8.41 -7.82 7.34
CA GLU A 151 -7.89 -8.26 6.05
C GLU A 151 -7.76 -7.08 5.08
N ILE A 152 -8.83 -6.31 4.90
CA ILE A 152 -8.86 -5.21 3.94
C ILE A 152 -7.91 -4.09 4.35
N ILE A 153 -7.86 -3.72 5.64
CA ILE A 153 -6.93 -2.71 6.14
C ILE A 153 -5.49 -3.15 5.89
N THR A 154 -5.15 -4.39 6.23
CA THR A 154 -3.80 -4.93 6.03
C THR A 154 -3.41 -4.91 4.55
N HIS A 155 -4.29 -5.36 3.66
CA HIS A 155 -4.05 -5.33 2.22
C HIS A 155 -3.83 -3.91 1.69
N SER A 156 -4.65 -2.96 2.13
CA SER A 156 -4.50 -1.56 1.73
C SER A 156 -3.20 -0.93 2.23
N GLN A 157 -2.79 -1.23 3.47
CA GLN A 157 -1.53 -0.77 4.02
C GLN A 157 -0.33 -1.34 3.25
N GLN A 158 -0.35 -2.63 2.93
CA GLN A 158 0.68 -3.27 2.11
C GLN A 158 0.77 -2.61 0.73
N HIS A 159 -0.36 -2.43 0.05
CA HIS A 159 -0.40 -1.77 -1.25
C HIS A 159 0.17 -0.35 -1.19
N SER A 160 -0.26 0.46 -0.21
CA SER A 160 0.26 1.81 0.00
C SER A 160 1.76 1.84 0.35
N HIS A 161 2.24 0.84 1.06
CA HIS A 161 3.68 0.69 1.33
C HIS A 161 4.45 0.41 0.04
N PHE A 162 4.00 -0.55 -0.77
CA PHE A 162 4.63 -0.86 -2.06
C PHE A 162 4.64 0.35 -2.99
N GLN A 163 3.53 1.08 -3.10
CA GLN A 163 3.48 2.30 -3.92
C GLN A 163 4.48 3.35 -3.44
N ARG A 164 4.61 3.57 -2.12
CA ARG A 164 5.58 4.52 -1.57
C ARG A 164 7.02 4.08 -1.82
N VAL A 165 7.34 2.81 -1.69
CA VAL A 165 8.68 2.27 -1.98
C VAL A 165 8.99 2.42 -3.47
N ALA A 166 8.07 2.05 -4.34
CA ALA A 166 8.23 2.21 -5.79
C ALA A 166 8.40 3.68 -6.19
N ALA A 167 7.60 4.59 -5.64
CA ALA A 167 7.72 6.03 -5.89
C ALA A 167 9.07 6.61 -5.41
N ARG A 168 9.55 6.20 -4.23
CA ARG A 168 10.87 6.61 -3.73
C ARG A 168 11.99 6.08 -4.62
N PHE A 169 11.92 4.81 -5.01
CA PHE A 169 12.91 4.21 -5.91
C PHE A 169 12.92 4.93 -7.26
N SER A 170 11.75 5.16 -7.84
CA SER A 170 11.62 5.91 -9.10
C SER A 170 12.21 7.32 -8.98
N ALA A 171 11.91 8.05 -7.90
CA ALA A 171 12.44 9.40 -7.68
C ALA A 171 13.97 9.40 -7.57
N ILE A 172 14.58 8.42 -6.85
CA ILE A 172 16.04 8.28 -6.74
C ILE A 172 16.64 8.01 -8.11
N MET A 173 16.06 7.08 -8.87
CA MET A 173 16.58 6.69 -10.19
C MET A 173 16.48 7.86 -11.19
N HIS A 174 15.40 8.66 -11.14
CA HIS A 174 15.26 9.85 -11.98
C HIS A 174 16.21 10.99 -11.60
N ALA A 175 16.60 11.08 -10.33
CA ALA A 175 17.57 12.06 -9.86
C ALA A 175 19.03 11.72 -10.22
N MET A 176 19.31 10.49 -10.66
CA MET A 176 20.64 10.09 -11.08
C MET A 176 21.02 10.78 -12.41
N PRO A 177 22.25 11.35 -12.52
CA PRO A 177 22.66 12.06 -13.72
C PRO A 177 22.99 11.12 -14.90
N HIS A 178 23.23 9.86 -14.62
CA HIS A 178 23.55 8.85 -15.64
C HIS A 178 22.26 8.31 -16.28
N ALA A 179 22.33 8.03 -17.57
CA ALA A 179 21.22 7.36 -18.26
C ALA A 179 21.20 5.87 -17.86
N ILE A 180 20.08 5.43 -17.28
CA ILE A 180 19.92 4.07 -16.76
C ILE A 180 18.76 3.39 -17.49
N ILE A 181 19.07 2.19 -18.02
CA ILE A 181 18.11 1.35 -18.74
C ILE A 181 18.14 -0.03 -18.10
N PHE A 182 17.00 -0.56 -17.75
CA PHE A 182 16.84 -1.93 -17.30
C PHE A 182 15.92 -2.68 -18.25
N ILE A 183 16.35 -3.83 -18.75
CA ILE A 183 15.56 -4.71 -19.62
C ILE A 183 15.37 -6.04 -18.90
N ASN A 184 14.13 -6.39 -18.62
CA ASN A 184 13.77 -7.61 -17.92
C ASN A 184 13.88 -8.83 -18.87
N ASN A 185 14.35 -9.96 -18.36
CA ASN A 185 14.47 -11.21 -19.11
C ASN A 185 13.11 -11.88 -19.37
N ASP A 186 12.03 -11.41 -18.74
CA ASP A 186 10.68 -11.91 -18.98
C ASP A 186 10.13 -11.57 -20.39
N GLY A 187 10.77 -10.62 -21.07
CA GLY A 187 10.38 -10.16 -22.41
C GLY A 187 9.15 -9.25 -22.43
N TYR A 188 8.59 -8.89 -21.26
CA TYR A 188 7.37 -8.08 -21.16
C TYR A 188 7.62 -6.64 -20.70
N SER A 189 8.69 -6.39 -19.96
CA SER A 189 8.93 -5.08 -19.39
C SER A 189 10.40 -4.65 -19.48
N GLY A 190 10.59 -3.36 -19.61
CA GLY A 190 11.85 -2.66 -19.41
C GLY A 190 11.58 -1.34 -18.70
N TRP A 191 12.60 -0.68 -18.22
CA TRP A 191 12.48 0.57 -17.51
C TRP A 191 13.64 1.52 -17.80
N VAL A 192 13.35 2.82 -17.91
CA VAL A 192 14.34 3.87 -18.16
C VAL A 192 14.14 5.06 -17.22
N ASN A 193 15.24 5.68 -16.78
CA ASN A 193 15.15 6.96 -16.10
C ASN A 193 15.06 8.13 -17.07
N GLN A 194 14.89 9.36 -16.56
CA GLN A 194 14.72 10.55 -17.41
C GLN A 194 15.92 10.79 -18.33
N PRO A 195 17.19 10.74 -17.86
CA PRO A 195 18.36 10.87 -18.76
C PRO A 195 18.43 9.80 -19.86
N ALA A 196 17.97 8.56 -19.56
CA ALA A 196 17.95 7.51 -20.56
C ALA A 196 16.83 7.72 -21.59
N ALA A 197 15.67 8.21 -21.17
CA ALA A 197 14.59 8.55 -22.08
C ALA A 197 15.02 9.65 -23.07
N GLU A 198 15.73 10.67 -22.58
CA GLU A 198 16.30 11.73 -23.42
C GLU A 198 17.37 11.20 -24.38
N LEU A 199 18.30 10.36 -23.88
CA LEU A 199 19.36 9.74 -24.69
C LEU A 199 18.79 8.85 -25.81
N LEU A 200 17.74 8.11 -25.50
CA LEU A 200 17.07 7.20 -26.43
C LEU A 200 15.96 7.86 -27.27
N GLU A 201 15.72 9.16 -27.07
CA GLU A 201 14.63 9.92 -27.78
C GLU A 201 13.24 9.29 -27.59
N LEU A 202 12.98 8.77 -26.37
CA LEU A 202 11.70 8.21 -26.01
C LEU A 202 10.70 9.30 -25.58
N SER A 203 9.43 9.01 -25.68
CA SER A 203 8.36 9.95 -25.29
C SER A 203 8.30 10.25 -23.79
N GLY A 204 8.93 9.43 -22.96
CA GLY A 204 8.99 9.62 -21.50
C GLY A 204 9.76 8.53 -20.81
N ALA A 205 10.11 8.80 -19.55
CA ALA A 205 10.75 7.86 -18.64
C ALA A 205 9.74 6.89 -18.03
N GLY A 206 10.25 5.84 -17.37
CA GLY A 206 9.47 4.82 -16.71
C GLY A 206 9.43 3.50 -17.45
N GLU A 207 8.34 2.78 -17.34
CA GLU A 207 8.16 1.46 -17.96
C GLU A 207 7.98 1.57 -19.46
N GLN A 208 8.69 0.71 -20.20
CA GLN A 208 8.71 0.67 -21.65
C GLN A 208 8.60 -0.77 -22.13
N LEU A 209 8.05 -0.97 -23.34
CA LEU A 209 8.08 -2.27 -23.99
C LEU A 209 9.52 -2.62 -24.42
N PRO A 210 10.00 -3.86 -24.20
CA PRO A 210 11.35 -4.28 -24.57
C PRO A 210 11.66 -4.08 -26.06
N ALA A 211 10.68 -4.23 -26.94
CA ALA A 211 10.83 -3.98 -28.38
C ALA A 211 11.19 -2.51 -28.66
N ILE A 212 10.52 -1.56 -28.00
CA ILE A 212 10.80 -0.13 -28.12
C ILE A 212 12.22 0.18 -27.65
N LEU A 213 12.63 -0.40 -26.49
CA LEU A 213 13.98 -0.21 -25.96
C LEU A 213 15.05 -0.81 -26.88
N SER A 214 14.81 -2.00 -27.44
CA SER A 214 15.72 -2.65 -28.35
C SER A 214 15.92 -1.83 -29.63
N ASP A 215 14.84 -1.31 -30.21
CA ASP A 215 14.89 -0.46 -31.38
C ASP A 215 15.61 0.87 -31.10
N ALA A 216 15.31 1.53 -29.98
CA ALA A 216 15.95 2.77 -29.56
C ALA A 216 17.45 2.57 -29.30
N MET A 217 17.85 1.48 -28.62
CA MET A 217 19.23 1.10 -28.40
C MET A 217 19.97 0.80 -29.71
N MET A 218 19.31 0.14 -30.66
CA MET A 218 19.87 -0.10 -32.00
C MET A 218 20.09 1.22 -32.75
N GLN A 219 19.13 2.14 -32.71
CA GLN A 219 19.26 3.46 -33.33
C GLN A 219 20.37 4.27 -32.66
N LEU A 220 20.46 4.28 -31.33
CA LEU A 220 21.55 4.93 -30.60
C LEU A 220 22.90 4.39 -31.04
N ARG A 221 23.08 3.07 -31.07
CA ARG A 221 24.33 2.45 -31.54
C ARG A 221 24.70 2.86 -32.94
N ASN A 222 23.73 2.88 -33.88
CA ASN A 222 23.97 3.22 -35.28
C ASN A 222 24.40 4.68 -35.47
N ARG A 223 24.12 5.57 -34.52
CA ARG A 223 24.59 6.97 -34.53
C ARG A 223 26.01 7.12 -33.97
N ALA A 224 26.54 6.10 -33.29
CA ALA A 224 27.90 6.16 -32.74
C ALA A 224 28.96 6.11 -33.87
N VAL A 225 30.02 6.90 -33.70
CA VAL A 225 31.21 6.93 -34.63
C VAL A 225 31.88 5.57 -34.70
N ASN A 226 31.93 4.86 -33.56
CA ASN A 226 32.54 3.54 -33.42
C ASN A 226 31.52 2.40 -33.40
N ALA A 227 30.40 2.52 -34.15
CA ALA A 227 29.33 1.54 -34.17
C ALA A 227 29.73 0.10 -34.49
N ALA A 228 30.80 -0.07 -35.37
CA ALA A 228 31.32 -1.39 -35.72
C ALA A 228 32.00 -2.09 -34.53
N GLU A 229 32.78 -1.35 -33.73
CA GLU A 229 33.44 -1.84 -32.52
C GLU A 229 32.40 -2.21 -31.49
N ILE A 230 31.40 -1.33 -31.29
CA ILE A 230 30.27 -1.55 -30.37
C ILE A 230 29.52 -2.83 -30.75
N TYR A 231 29.32 -3.09 -32.03
CA TYR A 231 28.64 -4.30 -32.48
C TYR A 231 29.42 -5.58 -32.15
N GLN A 232 30.75 -5.57 -32.35
CA GLN A 232 31.59 -6.72 -32.03
C GLN A 232 31.58 -7.04 -30.53
N GLU A 233 31.70 -6.01 -29.69
CA GLU A 233 31.65 -6.16 -28.23
C GLU A 233 30.24 -6.61 -27.75
N ALA A 234 29.18 -6.12 -28.41
CA ALA A 234 27.81 -6.58 -28.13
C ALA A 234 27.65 -8.08 -28.44
N MET A 235 28.22 -8.58 -29.51
CA MET A 235 28.17 -10.02 -29.83
C MET A 235 28.86 -10.86 -28.77
N GLN A 236 29.97 -10.38 -28.22
CA GLN A 236 30.65 -11.05 -27.08
C GLN A 236 29.83 -10.98 -25.80
N LEU A 237 29.26 -9.80 -25.51
CA LEU A 237 28.40 -9.60 -24.33
C LEU A 237 27.21 -10.56 -24.31
N PHE A 238 26.54 -10.70 -25.44
CA PHE A 238 25.33 -11.56 -25.55
C PHE A 238 25.65 -13.04 -25.78
N SER A 239 26.94 -13.41 -25.96
CA SER A 239 27.31 -14.83 -26.06
C SER A 239 27.08 -15.63 -24.78
N SER A 240 27.02 -14.95 -23.60
CA SER A 240 26.65 -15.55 -22.33
C SER A 240 25.83 -14.56 -21.48
N PRO A 241 24.77 -15.04 -20.82
CA PRO A 241 23.97 -14.22 -19.90
C PRO A 241 24.75 -13.60 -18.73
N ALA A 242 25.84 -14.24 -18.32
CA ALA A 242 26.66 -13.80 -17.18
C ALA A 242 27.71 -12.73 -17.55
N ASN A 243 27.91 -12.44 -18.84
CA ASN A 243 28.93 -11.50 -19.27
C ASN A 243 28.60 -10.07 -18.79
N VAL A 244 29.67 -9.37 -18.36
CA VAL A 244 29.65 -7.99 -17.86
C VAL A 244 30.62 -7.18 -18.67
N ILE A 245 30.24 -5.95 -19.03
CA ILE A 245 31.16 -4.94 -19.59
C ILE A 245 31.05 -3.73 -18.66
N THR A 246 32.23 -3.18 -18.27
CA THR A 246 32.31 -2.02 -17.36
C THR A 246 32.96 -0.80 -17.97
N ASN A 247 33.69 -0.96 -19.08
CA ASN A 247 34.45 0.10 -19.74
C ASN A 247 34.21 0.05 -21.26
N TRP A 248 32.98 0.34 -21.66
CA TRP A 248 32.56 0.29 -23.06
C TRP A 248 32.38 1.70 -23.59
N GLU A 249 33.36 2.19 -24.37
CA GLU A 249 33.30 3.56 -24.87
C GLU A 249 32.40 3.67 -26.11
N TRP A 250 31.37 4.51 -26.02
CA TRP A 250 30.50 4.90 -27.14
C TRP A 250 30.75 6.35 -27.47
N LYS A 251 31.12 6.64 -28.76
CA LYS A 251 31.51 7.96 -29.26
C LYS A 251 30.47 8.51 -30.19
N PHE A 252 30.03 9.75 -29.98
CA PHE A 252 29.08 10.46 -30.81
C PHE A 252 29.72 11.79 -31.28
N ALA A 253 29.54 12.12 -32.60
CA ALA A 253 30.04 13.36 -33.19
C ALA A 253 28.92 14.41 -33.33
N TYR A 254 27.64 13.98 -33.33
CA TYR A 254 26.50 14.84 -33.63
C TYR A 254 25.35 14.53 -32.63
N PRO A 255 24.56 15.52 -32.16
CA PRO A 255 24.66 16.98 -32.45
C PRO A 255 25.85 17.68 -31.74
N GLU A 256 26.42 17.09 -30.73
CA GLU A 256 27.60 17.51 -30.00
C GLU A 256 28.55 16.32 -29.84
N GLU A 257 29.84 16.59 -29.81
CA GLU A 257 30.83 15.54 -29.49
C GLU A 257 30.61 15.11 -28.03
N LYS A 258 30.14 13.88 -27.86
CA LYS A 258 29.91 13.26 -26.55
C LYS A 258 30.50 11.88 -26.51
N ARG A 259 31.05 11.52 -25.37
CA ARG A 259 31.56 10.18 -25.10
C ARG A 259 30.88 9.64 -23.86
N TYR A 260 30.50 8.39 -23.94
CA TYR A 260 29.93 7.67 -22.83
C TYR A 260 30.78 6.46 -22.47
N ASN A 261 31.03 6.28 -21.20
CA ASN A 261 31.42 5.00 -20.67
C ASN A 261 30.16 4.20 -20.39
N VAL A 262 29.98 3.07 -21.07
CA VAL A 262 28.80 2.23 -20.94
C VAL A 262 29.12 1.02 -20.10
N ILE A 263 28.29 0.80 -19.08
CA ILE A 263 28.33 -0.37 -18.22
C ILE A 263 27.11 -1.23 -18.55
N CYS A 264 27.33 -2.52 -18.80
CA CYS A 264 26.25 -3.47 -18.98
C CYS A 264 26.47 -4.72 -18.12
N MET A 265 25.54 -5.01 -17.23
CA MET A 265 25.66 -6.13 -16.30
C MET A 265 24.31 -6.86 -16.14
N PRO A 266 24.34 -8.19 -15.88
CA PRO A 266 23.15 -8.91 -15.47
C PRO A 266 22.75 -8.53 -14.05
N VAL A 267 21.46 -8.42 -13.80
CA VAL A 267 20.87 -8.26 -12.49
C VAL A 267 19.96 -9.46 -12.25
N SER A 268 20.13 -10.12 -11.13
CA SER A 268 19.27 -11.27 -10.76
C SER A 268 18.96 -11.25 -9.28
N SER A 269 17.69 -11.39 -8.96
CA SER A 269 17.15 -11.62 -7.62
C SER A 269 16.08 -12.69 -7.69
N GLN A 270 15.43 -13.02 -6.57
CA GLN A 270 14.35 -14.01 -6.54
C GLN A 270 13.16 -13.66 -7.44
N GLN A 271 12.92 -12.37 -7.72
CA GLN A 271 11.73 -11.89 -8.44
C GLN A 271 12.04 -11.10 -9.69
N VAL A 272 13.29 -10.68 -9.89
CA VAL A 272 13.70 -9.80 -10.99
C VAL A 272 14.96 -10.37 -11.62
N SER A 273 14.94 -10.56 -12.93
CA SER A 273 16.08 -10.99 -13.72
C SER A 273 16.14 -10.19 -15.01
N GLY A 274 17.27 -9.58 -15.31
CA GLY A 274 17.40 -8.73 -16.47
C GLY A 274 18.83 -8.21 -16.69
N ARG A 275 18.95 -7.24 -17.56
CA ARG A 275 20.20 -6.51 -17.83
C ARG A 275 20.06 -5.02 -17.51
N LEU A 276 21.02 -4.52 -16.77
CA LEU A 276 21.16 -3.10 -16.44
C LEU A 276 22.22 -2.48 -17.35
N TRP A 277 21.86 -1.34 -17.95
CA TRP A 277 22.73 -0.50 -18.74
C TRP A 277 22.86 0.87 -18.09
N ILE A 278 24.09 1.36 -17.97
CA ILE A 278 24.36 2.69 -17.42
C ILE A 278 25.27 3.42 -18.41
N PHE A 279 24.87 4.61 -18.81
CA PHE A 279 25.65 5.51 -19.67
C PHE A 279 26.14 6.69 -18.85
N GLU A 280 27.44 6.77 -18.65
CA GLU A 280 28.12 7.84 -17.94
C GLU A 280 28.83 8.75 -18.94
N VAL A 281 28.59 10.05 -18.90
CA VAL A 281 29.31 11.02 -19.74
C VAL A 281 30.75 11.14 -19.23
N ILE A 282 31.76 11.04 -20.14
CA ILE A 282 33.20 11.14 -19.86
C ILE A 282 33.86 12.26 -20.68
#